data_3c2d787e3cf0dfabfe04396724e16034
#
_entry.id   3c2d787e3cf0dfabfe04396724e16034
#
_cell.length_a   1.000
_cell.length_b   1.000
_cell.length_c   1.000
_cell.angle_alpha   90.00
_cell.angle_beta   90.00
_cell.angle_gamma   90.00
#
_symmetry.space_group_name_H-M   'P 1'
#
loop_
_entity.id
_entity.type
_entity.pdbx_description
1 polymer ?
#
loop_
_entity_poly.entity_id
_entity_poly.type
_entity_poly.pdbx_seq_one_letter_code
_entity_poly.pdbx_strand_id
1 'polypeptide(L)'
;VVSERRPVPLVQHVAVARRLYELFDSRRPTEVNPELTSIAKEEARFQRDDSRRPRGRSGKGKHSVSYGTGRFGGASAQRRGRGGRPRGPRNQPSRIQVVRSLHKANLLPAIIFVFSRSGCDAAVSQLLNTDLVLTSQQEARQLRRIAQRHGEGLTDEERRAVGWNHFMAAFERGIAAHHAGLLPVIKVIVEEGFVAGLLKVVVATETLALGINMPARTVVLEKLVKYNGQTHADITPGEYTQLTGRAGRRGIDTQGYAVVCWQPGMDPRAVAGLASRRTYPLNSAFVPTYNMAVNLVGSMGREKARDLLEHSFAQFQIDRRLGGSAVRNRQTQADIEAYLKAAHCERGDFTVYARLRENIRELEHEQARLRKGELPSQVADSLSSLDPGDIIAVPSGRHARWVVVVDPGTHGARGQRPRPLVMTPDRTVIRLGHQDIDAPVTRVAGVKVPRHFHPENQADRRCLGKAFDRVLEGLGRPVVKPRRAAVDAELSDQI
;
A
#
# COMPACT_ATOMS: atom_id res chain seq x y z
N VAL A 1 -8.37 36.73 10.25
CA VAL A 1 -8.08 37.41 8.98
C VAL A 1 -7.78 36.31 7.93
N VAL A 2 -8.65 36.16 6.95
CA VAL A 2 -8.43 35.26 5.81
C VAL A 2 -7.88 36.07 4.65
N SER A 3 -6.68 35.75 4.16
CA SER A 3 -6.11 36.36 2.98
C SER A 3 -5.92 35.27 1.89
N GLU A 4 -6.57 35.47 0.78
CA GLU A 4 -6.45 34.57 -0.38
C GLU A 4 -5.26 34.92 -1.29
N ARG A 5 -4.65 36.10 -1.09
CA ARG A 5 -3.50 36.56 -1.87
C ARG A 5 -2.19 36.11 -1.26
N ARG A 6 -1.45 35.32 -2.00
CA ARG A 6 -0.07 34.97 -1.69
C ARG A 6 0.84 36.16 -2.05
N PRO A 7 1.77 36.61 -1.17
CA PRO A 7 2.67 37.73 -1.46
C PRO A 7 3.53 37.53 -2.70
N VAL A 8 3.98 36.30 -2.94
CA VAL A 8 4.74 35.91 -4.13
C VAL A 8 3.96 34.79 -4.84
N PRO A 9 3.53 34.99 -6.10
CA PRO A 9 2.82 33.94 -6.86
C PRO A 9 3.64 32.66 -6.94
N LEU A 10 2.96 31.50 -6.91
CA LEU A 10 3.59 30.19 -6.95
C LEU A 10 3.28 29.49 -8.27
N VAL A 11 4.33 29.16 -9.02
CA VAL A 11 4.22 28.35 -10.23
C VAL A 11 4.52 26.90 -9.90
N GLN A 12 3.63 26.00 -10.33
CA GLN A 12 3.72 24.57 -10.04
C GLN A 12 4.35 23.83 -11.21
N HIS A 13 5.36 23.00 -10.93
CA HIS A 13 6.07 22.21 -11.94
C HIS A 13 6.15 20.74 -11.56
N VAL A 14 6.34 19.91 -12.57
CA VAL A 14 6.73 18.50 -12.41
C VAL A 14 8.05 18.26 -13.12
N ALA A 15 9.02 17.72 -12.40
CA ALA A 15 10.30 17.32 -12.98
C ALA A 15 10.19 15.91 -13.55
N VAL A 16 10.33 15.76 -14.87
CA VAL A 16 10.31 14.47 -15.56
C VAL A 16 11.65 14.29 -16.28
N ALA A 17 12.39 13.25 -15.91
CA ALA A 17 13.74 13.00 -16.41
C ALA A 17 14.65 14.23 -16.28
N ARG A 18 14.92 14.95 -17.39
CA ARG A 18 15.80 16.13 -17.43
C ARG A 18 15.04 17.42 -17.71
N ARG A 19 13.70 17.40 -17.70
CA ARG A 19 12.86 18.55 -18.04
C ARG A 19 11.95 18.94 -16.89
N LEU A 20 11.66 20.23 -16.82
CA LEU A 20 10.64 20.79 -15.95
C LEU A 20 9.43 21.12 -16.80
N TYR A 21 8.28 20.58 -16.43
CA TYR A 21 6.99 20.86 -17.07
C TYR A 21 6.14 21.66 -16.11
N GLU A 22 5.44 22.65 -16.59
CA GLU A 22 4.38 23.27 -15.79
C GLU A 22 3.29 22.24 -15.50
N LEU A 23 2.78 22.23 -14.28
CA LEU A 23 1.73 21.29 -13.86
C LEU A 23 0.41 21.60 -14.54
N PHE A 24 0.11 22.89 -14.71
CA PHE A 24 -1.10 23.36 -15.36
C PHE A 24 -0.83 23.83 -16.80
N ASP A 25 -1.84 23.75 -17.63
CA ASP A 25 -1.75 24.26 -19.00
C ASP A 25 -1.69 25.80 -18.98
N SER A 26 -0.72 26.36 -19.66
CA SER A 26 -0.54 27.83 -19.77
C SER A 26 -1.74 28.54 -20.40
N ARG A 27 -2.48 27.84 -21.29
CA ARG A 27 -3.70 28.35 -21.95
C ARG A 27 -4.97 28.14 -21.10
N ARG A 28 -4.95 27.15 -20.20
CA ARG A 28 -6.07 26.77 -19.34
C ARG A 28 -5.56 26.50 -17.93
N PRO A 29 -5.37 27.51 -17.09
CA PRO A 29 -4.72 27.39 -15.79
C PRO A 29 -5.41 26.47 -14.79
N THR A 30 -6.63 26.02 -15.08
CA THR A 30 -7.39 25.06 -14.27
C THR A 30 -7.21 23.61 -14.72
N GLU A 31 -6.66 23.38 -15.92
CA GLU A 31 -6.46 22.05 -16.48
C GLU A 31 -5.00 21.62 -16.32
N VAL A 32 -4.82 20.31 -16.12
CA VAL A 32 -3.50 19.71 -16.04
C VAL A 32 -2.86 19.69 -17.42
N ASN A 33 -1.57 20.00 -17.50
CA ASN A 33 -0.79 19.98 -18.72
C ASN A 33 -0.95 18.65 -19.48
N PRO A 34 -1.40 18.69 -20.76
CA PRO A 34 -1.63 17.49 -21.57
C PRO A 34 -0.39 16.61 -21.74
N GLU A 35 0.81 17.20 -21.80
CA GLU A 35 2.05 16.45 -21.94
C GLU A 35 2.29 15.53 -20.74
N LEU A 36 2.02 16.00 -19.51
CA LEU A 36 2.15 15.18 -18.29
C LEU A 36 1.15 14.02 -18.29
N THR A 37 -0.07 14.26 -18.74
CA THR A 37 -1.09 13.20 -18.85
C THR A 37 -0.73 12.17 -19.92
N SER A 38 -0.07 12.59 -21.01
CA SER A 38 0.45 11.69 -22.05
C SER A 38 1.57 10.80 -21.50
N ILE A 39 2.53 11.38 -20.79
CA ILE A 39 3.64 10.65 -20.14
C ILE A 39 3.09 9.60 -19.19
N ALA A 40 2.09 9.94 -18.35
CA ALA A 40 1.45 9.02 -17.43
C ALA A 40 0.77 7.84 -18.15
N LYS A 41 0.06 8.11 -19.24
CA LYS A 41 -0.59 7.09 -20.06
C LYS A 41 0.41 6.14 -20.73
N GLU A 42 1.50 6.69 -21.28
CA GLU A 42 2.57 5.89 -21.88
C GLU A 42 3.23 4.98 -20.86
N GLU A 43 3.57 5.50 -19.68
CA GLU A 43 4.17 4.72 -18.61
C GLU A 43 3.25 3.58 -18.15
N ALA A 44 1.96 3.85 -17.98
CA ALA A 44 0.98 2.84 -17.63
C ALA A 44 0.84 1.74 -18.70
N ARG A 45 0.98 2.07 -20.00
CA ARG A 45 1.01 1.08 -21.09
C ARG A 45 2.25 0.20 -20.98
N PHE A 46 3.43 0.80 -20.80
CA PHE A 46 4.68 0.02 -20.66
C PHE A 46 4.65 -0.93 -19.47
N GLN A 47 4.11 -0.50 -18.33
CA GLN A 47 3.97 -1.35 -17.14
C GLN A 47 3.06 -2.55 -17.39
N ARG A 48 1.96 -2.36 -18.13
CA ARG A 48 1.03 -3.45 -18.53
C ARG A 48 1.68 -4.43 -19.50
N ASP A 49 2.48 -3.95 -20.44
CA ASP A 49 3.15 -4.80 -21.42
C ASP A 49 4.30 -5.60 -20.78
N ASP A 50 5.02 -5.02 -19.82
CA ASP A 50 6.09 -5.72 -19.10
C ASP A 50 5.53 -6.80 -18.16
N SER A 51 4.36 -6.56 -17.56
CA SER A 51 3.64 -7.56 -16.75
C SER A 51 3.09 -8.75 -17.57
N ARG A 52 2.85 -8.55 -18.87
CA ARG A 52 2.36 -9.58 -19.80
C ARG A 52 3.45 -10.41 -20.46
N ARG A 53 4.72 -9.98 -20.40
CA ARG A 53 5.82 -10.78 -20.91
C ARG A 53 6.04 -12.01 -20.02
N PRO A 54 5.90 -13.25 -20.53
CA PRO A 54 6.19 -14.43 -19.73
C PRO A 54 7.65 -14.35 -19.30
N ARG A 55 7.91 -14.38 -18.00
CA ARG A 55 9.26 -14.52 -17.45
C ARG A 55 9.84 -15.81 -18.02
N GLY A 56 10.71 -15.68 -19.00
CA GLY A 56 11.44 -16.81 -19.60
C GLY A 56 12.03 -17.65 -18.47
N ARG A 57 11.81 -18.96 -18.56
CA ARG A 57 12.39 -19.99 -17.70
C ARG A 57 13.91 -19.81 -17.64
N SER A 58 14.39 -19.09 -16.64
CA SER A 58 15.77 -19.07 -16.22
C SER A 58 15.92 -20.12 -15.12
N GLY A 59 16.91 -21.00 -15.27
CA GLY A 59 17.11 -22.24 -14.58
C GLY A 59 17.10 -22.18 -13.05
N LYS A 60 16.76 -23.32 -12.47
CA LYS A 60 16.79 -23.66 -11.04
C LYS A 60 18.06 -23.16 -10.34
N GLY A 61 17.94 -22.09 -9.56
CA GLY A 61 18.89 -21.71 -8.53
C GLY A 61 18.21 -21.82 -7.17
N LYS A 62 18.70 -22.74 -6.34
CA LYS A 62 18.27 -22.95 -4.96
C LYS A 62 18.39 -21.66 -4.16
N HIS A 63 17.27 -21.12 -3.66
CA HIS A 63 17.29 -20.06 -2.66
C HIS A 63 17.50 -20.68 -1.28
N SER A 64 18.70 -20.54 -0.74
CA SER A 64 18.97 -20.63 0.68
C SER A 64 18.75 -19.26 1.29
N VAL A 65 17.78 -19.16 2.20
CA VAL A 65 17.59 -17.99 3.07
C VAL A 65 18.65 -18.09 4.16
N SER A 66 19.63 -17.18 4.14
CA SER A 66 20.60 -17.01 5.22
C SER A 66 20.32 -15.71 5.95
N TYR A 67 19.88 -15.80 7.20
CA TYR A 67 20.00 -14.74 8.19
C TYR A 67 21.45 -14.72 8.66
N GLY A 68 22.16 -13.63 8.41
CA GLY A 68 23.54 -13.45 8.83
C GLY A 68 23.81 -12.03 9.29
N THR A 69 23.97 -11.90 10.60
CA THR A 69 24.54 -10.75 11.31
C THR A 69 26.02 -10.61 11.00
N GLY A 70 26.48 -9.38 10.71
CA GLY A 70 27.77 -8.95 11.22
C GLY A 70 28.99 -8.86 10.30
N ARG A 71 29.55 -7.67 10.28
CA ARG A 71 30.98 -7.29 10.20
C ARG A 71 31.70 -7.21 8.85
N PHE A 72 32.14 -5.98 8.61
CA PHE A 72 33.40 -5.51 7.95
C PHE A 72 34.29 -6.54 7.22
N GLY A 73 34.66 -6.17 5.96
CA GLY A 73 35.93 -6.60 5.43
C GLY A 73 35.97 -6.94 3.94
N GLY A 74 36.76 -6.22 3.17
CA GLY A 74 37.52 -6.81 2.06
C GLY A 74 36.97 -6.58 0.65
N ALA A 75 37.67 -5.69 -0.05
CA ALA A 75 37.68 -5.58 -1.50
C ALA A 75 38.03 -6.92 -2.17
N SER A 76 37.23 -7.33 -3.16
CA SER A 76 37.70 -8.18 -4.23
C SER A 76 37.02 -7.82 -5.54
N ALA A 77 37.82 -7.28 -6.44
CA ALA A 77 37.50 -7.12 -7.86
C ALA A 77 37.23 -8.48 -8.48
N GLN A 78 36.07 -8.68 -9.11
CA GLN A 78 36.00 -9.69 -10.19
C GLN A 78 34.79 -9.55 -11.12
N ARG A 79 35.15 -9.42 -12.39
CA ARG A 79 34.48 -9.84 -13.65
C ARG A 79 33.17 -9.15 -14.04
N ARG A 80 33.39 -8.22 -14.96
CA ARG A 80 32.39 -7.67 -15.88
C ARG A 80 31.68 -8.77 -16.68
N GLY A 81 30.51 -9.21 -16.16
CA GLY A 81 29.47 -9.80 -16.99
C GLY A 81 28.70 -8.67 -17.66
N ARG A 82 28.61 -8.67 -18.98
CA ARG A 82 27.71 -7.81 -19.75
C ARG A 82 26.24 -8.21 -19.52
N GLY A 83 25.75 -8.06 -18.30
CA GLY A 83 24.32 -8.11 -17.96
C GLY A 83 23.82 -6.67 -18.00
N GLY A 84 22.87 -6.36 -18.86
CA GLY A 84 22.25 -5.04 -18.96
C GLY A 84 21.75 -4.62 -17.57
N ARG A 85 22.27 -3.51 -17.05
CA ARG A 85 21.73 -2.85 -15.83
C ARG A 85 20.23 -2.71 -16.04
N PRO A 86 19.38 -3.10 -15.07
CA PRO A 86 17.96 -2.80 -15.14
C PRO A 86 17.85 -1.28 -15.37
N ARG A 87 17.29 -0.88 -16.50
CA ARG A 87 17.00 0.52 -16.78
C ARG A 87 16.00 0.97 -15.72
N GLY A 88 16.42 1.80 -14.79
CA GLY A 88 15.52 2.45 -13.84
C GLY A 88 14.37 3.16 -14.59
N PRO A 89 13.30 3.51 -13.91
CA PRO A 89 12.11 4.10 -14.53
C PRO A 89 12.53 5.31 -15.37
N ARG A 90 12.20 5.29 -16.67
CA ARG A 90 12.69 6.23 -17.67
C ARG A 90 12.38 7.70 -17.37
N ASN A 91 11.29 7.94 -16.63
CA ASN A 91 10.75 9.27 -16.37
C ASN A 91 11.14 9.85 -15.01
N GLN A 92 11.60 9.02 -14.06
CA GLN A 92 11.99 9.49 -12.74
C GLN A 92 13.32 10.28 -12.84
N PRO A 93 13.35 11.55 -12.43
CA PRO A 93 14.57 12.33 -12.45
C PRO A 93 15.51 11.91 -11.31
N SER A 94 16.81 11.88 -11.59
CA SER A 94 17.79 11.80 -10.50
C SER A 94 17.95 13.18 -9.83
N ARG A 95 18.37 13.21 -8.56
CA ARG A 95 18.64 14.46 -7.82
C ARG A 95 19.57 15.40 -8.57
N ILE A 96 20.60 14.83 -9.18
CA ILE A 96 21.59 15.56 -10.01
C ILE A 96 20.89 16.23 -11.21
N GLN A 97 20.00 15.50 -11.89
CA GLN A 97 19.24 16.03 -13.01
C GLN A 97 18.32 17.17 -12.58
N VAL A 98 17.66 17.03 -11.44
CA VAL A 98 16.80 18.08 -10.87
C VAL A 98 17.61 19.33 -10.60
N VAL A 99 18.72 19.24 -9.86
CA VAL A 99 19.55 20.41 -9.52
C VAL A 99 20.13 21.07 -10.78
N ARG A 100 20.60 20.28 -11.75
CA ARG A 100 21.10 20.82 -13.03
C ARG A 100 19.98 21.52 -13.83
N SER A 101 18.77 20.97 -13.82
CA SER A 101 17.63 21.59 -14.51
C SER A 101 17.24 22.91 -13.84
N LEU A 102 17.22 22.97 -12.50
CA LEU A 102 16.96 24.20 -11.75
C LEU A 102 18.05 25.25 -11.98
N HIS A 103 19.32 24.84 -11.96
CA HIS A 103 20.43 25.74 -12.23
C HIS A 103 20.36 26.33 -13.64
N LYS A 104 20.14 25.48 -14.65
CA LYS A 104 19.97 25.92 -16.05
C LYS A 104 18.79 26.86 -16.25
N ALA A 105 17.69 26.64 -15.53
CA ALA A 105 16.49 27.48 -15.58
C ALA A 105 16.59 28.74 -14.69
N ASN A 106 17.72 28.96 -14.01
CA ASN A 106 17.92 30.07 -13.07
C ASN A 106 16.90 30.08 -11.92
N LEU A 107 16.54 28.90 -11.39
CA LEU A 107 15.55 28.69 -10.34
C LEU A 107 16.15 28.41 -8.95
N LEU A 108 17.46 28.64 -8.79
CA LEU A 108 18.12 28.57 -7.48
C LEU A 108 18.01 29.91 -6.73
N PRO A 109 18.06 29.95 -5.39
CA PRO A 109 18.28 28.81 -4.46
C PRO A 109 17.05 27.93 -4.29
N ALA A 110 17.28 26.65 -4.00
CA ALA A 110 16.25 25.65 -3.84
C ALA A 110 16.36 24.89 -2.53
N ILE A 111 15.19 24.55 -1.94
CA ILE A 111 15.07 23.56 -0.86
C ILE A 111 14.51 22.27 -1.48
N ILE A 112 15.21 21.16 -1.27
CA ILE A 112 14.75 19.83 -1.69
C ILE A 112 14.29 19.06 -0.46
N PHE A 113 12.99 18.80 -0.36
CA PHE A 113 12.43 18.03 0.74
C PHE A 113 12.55 16.53 0.48
N VAL A 114 13.24 15.86 1.43
CA VAL A 114 13.44 14.40 1.49
C VAL A 114 12.99 13.93 2.85
N PHE A 115 12.00 13.01 2.91
CA PHE A 115 11.36 12.62 4.16
C PHE A 115 12.17 11.61 4.99
N SER A 116 13.49 11.65 4.92
CA SER A 116 14.37 10.87 5.80
C SER A 116 15.71 11.58 6.03
N ARG A 117 16.26 11.48 7.24
CA ARG A 117 17.56 12.07 7.60
C ARG A 117 18.70 11.49 6.76
N SER A 118 18.80 10.16 6.72
CA SER A 118 19.78 9.44 5.90
C SER A 118 19.62 9.72 4.40
N GLY A 119 18.38 9.99 3.94
CA GLY A 119 18.11 10.42 2.58
C GLY A 119 18.67 11.81 2.25
N CYS A 120 18.66 12.74 3.22
CA CYS A 120 19.26 14.06 3.07
C CYS A 120 20.80 13.95 2.93
N ASP A 121 21.46 13.18 3.80
CA ASP A 121 22.90 12.98 3.75
C ASP A 121 23.35 12.25 2.48
N ALA A 122 22.59 11.22 2.08
CA ALA A 122 22.81 10.52 0.83
C ALA A 122 22.65 11.43 -0.40
N ALA A 123 21.70 12.37 -0.35
CA ALA A 123 21.50 13.33 -1.44
C ALA A 123 22.69 14.29 -1.57
N VAL A 124 23.17 14.84 -0.47
CA VAL A 124 24.35 15.71 -0.46
C VAL A 124 25.57 14.94 -0.98
N SER A 125 25.78 13.71 -0.51
CA SER A 125 26.90 12.87 -0.97
C SER A 125 26.81 12.55 -2.48
N GLN A 126 25.60 12.29 -3.00
CA GLN A 126 25.38 12.07 -4.44
C GLN A 126 25.70 13.31 -5.27
N LEU A 127 25.34 14.50 -4.79
CA LEU A 127 25.64 15.77 -5.48
C LEU A 127 27.15 16.08 -5.40
N LEU A 128 27.77 15.82 -4.25
CA LEU A 128 29.22 16.04 -4.05
C LEU A 128 30.07 15.13 -4.95
N ASN A 129 29.62 13.90 -5.23
CA ASN A 129 30.30 12.96 -6.11
C ASN A 129 30.19 13.32 -7.61
N THR A 130 29.76 14.54 -7.92
CA THR A 130 29.69 15.07 -9.28
C THR A 130 30.60 16.29 -9.44
N ASP A 131 30.73 16.74 -10.65
CA ASP A 131 31.42 18.00 -11.03
C ASP A 131 30.63 19.28 -10.72
N LEU A 132 29.48 19.15 -10.03
CA LEU A 132 28.58 20.26 -9.76
C LEU A 132 29.17 21.20 -8.71
N VAL A 133 29.45 22.43 -9.13
CA VAL A 133 29.84 23.56 -8.29
C VAL A 133 28.84 24.68 -8.57
N LEU A 134 28.12 25.11 -7.54
CA LEU A 134 27.04 26.10 -7.65
C LEU A 134 27.46 27.49 -7.17
N THR A 135 28.67 27.61 -6.62
CA THR A 135 29.23 28.82 -6.05
C THR A 135 30.40 29.31 -6.87
N SER A 136 30.60 30.63 -6.89
CA SER A 136 31.85 31.23 -7.30
C SER A 136 32.92 31.04 -6.24
N GLN A 137 34.21 31.26 -6.60
CA GLN A 137 35.29 31.21 -5.64
C GLN A 137 35.15 32.19 -4.47
N GLN A 138 34.59 33.38 -4.76
CA GLN A 138 34.30 34.38 -3.73
C GLN A 138 33.22 33.90 -2.74
N GLU A 139 32.10 33.35 -3.25
CA GLU A 139 31.04 32.80 -2.42
C GLU A 139 31.54 31.62 -1.59
N ALA A 140 32.36 30.72 -2.15
CA ALA A 140 32.96 29.60 -1.43
C ALA A 140 33.86 30.08 -0.26
N ARG A 141 34.64 31.16 -0.49
CA ARG A 141 35.44 31.77 0.60
C ARG A 141 34.58 32.37 1.69
N GLN A 142 33.45 33.00 1.34
CA GLN A 142 32.50 33.53 2.34
C GLN A 142 31.86 32.42 3.16
N LEU A 143 31.39 31.35 2.49
CA LEU A 143 30.85 30.16 3.18
C LEU A 143 31.89 29.54 4.13
N ARG A 144 33.12 29.43 3.70
CA ARG A 144 34.24 28.94 4.57
C ARG A 144 34.41 29.81 5.81
N ARG A 145 34.34 31.14 5.70
CA ARG A 145 34.43 32.06 6.84
C ARG A 145 33.27 31.87 7.82
N ILE A 146 32.05 31.73 7.31
CA ILE A 146 30.86 31.45 8.13
C ILE A 146 31.06 30.15 8.93
N ALA A 147 31.46 29.07 8.24
CA ALA A 147 31.67 27.78 8.88
C ALA A 147 32.81 27.79 9.91
N GLN A 148 33.93 28.47 9.61
CA GLN A 148 35.03 28.62 10.55
C GLN A 148 34.60 29.35 11.80
N ARG A 149 33.99 30.51 11.68
CA ARG A 149 33.52 31.34 12.81
C ARG A 149 32.64 30.56 13.79
N HIS A 150 31.68 29.82 13.32
CA HIS A 150 30.79 29.03 14.17
C HIS A 150 31.43 27.71 14.64
N GLY A 151 32.36 27.18 13.84
CA GLY A 151 33.02 25.92 14.13
C GLY A 151 34.29 26.04 15.01
N GLU A 152 34.69 27.24 15.43
CA GLU A 152 35.87 27.46 16.29
C GLU A 152 35.78 26.72 17.62
N GLY A 153 34.55 26.60 18.17
CA GLY A 153 34.29 25.90 19.42
C GLY A 153 34.21 24.38 19.32
N LEU A 154 34.26 23.80 18.12
CA LEU A 154 34.16 22.37 17.93
C LEU A 154 35.53 21.69 18.19
N THR A 155 35.53 20.68 19.02
CA THR A 155 36.68 19.80 19.23
C THR A 155 36.99 18.94 17.99
N ASP A 156 38.18 18.39 17.88
CA ASP A 156 38.53 17.50 16.76
C ASP A 156 37.71 16.20 16.75
N GLU A 157 37.25 15.75 17.91
CA GLU A 157 36.33 14.60 18.02
C GLU A 157 34.96 14.93 17.47
N GLU A 158 34.39 16.08 17.81
CA GLU A 158 33.12 16.55 17.31
C GLU A 158 33.16 16.79 15.80
N ARG A 159 34.26 17.40 15.31
CA ARG A 159 34.49 17.57 13.86
C ARG A 159 34.54 16.25 13.12
N ARG A 160 35.19 15.24 13.68
CA ARG A 160 35.21 13.88 13.12
C ARG A 160 33.81 13.23 13.14
N ALA A 161 33.09 13.34 14.25
CA ALA A 161 31.79 12.78 14.44
C ALA A 161 30.74 13.33 13.43
N VAL A 162 30.79 14.63 13.11
CA VAL A 162 29.90 15.28 12.14
C VAL A 162 30.39 15.15 10.69
N GLY A 163 31.56 14.55 10.46
CA GLY A 163 32.14 14.47 9.11
C GLY A 163 32.47 15.85 8.53
N TRP A 164 33.10 16.72 9.33
CA TRP A 164 33.35 18.12 9.00
C TRP A 164 33.94 18.34 7.61
N ASN A 165 34.91 17.53 7.21
CA ASN A 165 35.53 17.64 5.89
C ASN A 165 34.54 17.41 4.74
N HIS A 166 33.67 16.42 4.90
CA HIS A 166 32.60 16.13 3.94
C HIS A 166 31.58 17.26 3.90
N PHE A 167 31.18 17.76 5.07
CA PHE A 167 30.28 18.90 5.20
C PHE A 167 30.89 20.13 4.51
N MET A 168 32.12 20.50 4.81
CA MET A 168 32.83 21.65 4.21
C MET A 168 32.94 21.54 2.70
N ALA A 169 33.29 20.37 2.17
CA ALA A 169 33.40 20.13 0.74
C ALA A 169 32.07 20.35 0.00
N ALA A 170 30.92 19.99 0.59
CA ALA A 170 29.61 20.25 0.04
C ALA A 170 29.19 21.72 0.23
N PHE A 171 29.40 22.24 1.44
CA PHE A 171 29.03 23.60 1.82
C PHE A 171 29.69 24.66 0.93
N GLU A 172 30.99 24.53 0.67
CA GLU A 172 31.73 25.42 -0.23
C GLU A 172 31.25 25.35 -1.68
N ARG A 173 30.65 24.23 -2.11
CA ARG A 173 29.99 24.09 -3.42
C ARG A 173 28.55 24.63 -3.45
N GLY A 174 28.08 25.20 -2.34
CA GLY A 174 26.73 25.76 -2.22
C GLY A 174 25.64 24.72 -1.94
N ILE A 175 26.00 23.57 -1.37
CA ILE A 175 25.11 22.44 -1.08
C ILE A 175 25.21 22.08 0.38
N ALA A 176 24.07 21.90 1.06
CA ALA A 176 24.05 21.46 2.45
C ALA A 176 22.83 20.58 2.75
N ALA A 177 22.93 19.75 3.80
CA ALA A 177 21.79 19.09 4.43
C ALA A 177 21.25 19.91 5.61
N HIS A 178 19.93 19.83 5.88
CA HIS A 178 19.32 20.40 7.07
C HIS A 178 18.24 19.47 7.64
N HIS A 179 18.52 18.83 8.77
CA HIS A 179 17.60 17.92 9.43
C HIS A 179 17.83 17.85 10.94
N ALA A 180 16.88 17.26 11.67
CA ALA A 180 16.90 17.19 13.14
C ALA A 180 18.10 16.38 13.72
N GLY A 181 18.79 15.57 12.91
CA GLY A 181 19.96 14.79 13.34
C GLY A 181 21.28 15.56 13.31
N LEU A 182 21.32 16.80 12.79
CA LEU A 182 22.52 17.63 12.78
C LEU A 182 22.74 18.32 14.11
N LEU A 183 24.01 18.53 14.46
CA LEU A 183 24.37 19.38 15.61
C LEU A 183 23.79 20.80 15.43
N PRO A 184 23.39 21.46 16.52
CA PRO A 184 22.85 22.83 16.45
C PRO A 184 23.76 23.81 15.72
N VAL A 185 25.08 23.71 15.94
CA VAL A 185 26.08 24.57 15.29
C VAL A 185 26.06 24.40 13.76
N ILE A 186 25.93 23.16 13.26
CA ILE A 186 25.86 22.91 11.81
C ILE A 186 24.59 23.51 11.21
N LYS A 187 23.45 23.43 11.92
CA LYS A 187 22.19 24.06 11.48
C LYS A 187 22.36 25.57 11.36
N VAL A 188 22.94 26.22 12.36
CA VAL A 188 23.21 27.67 12.33
C VAL A 188 24.08 28.06 11.15
N ILE A 189 25.15 27.29 10.88
CA ILE A 189 26.03 27.52 9.72
C ILE A 189 25.24 27.45 8.40
N VAL A 190 24.41 26.39 8.25
CA VAL A 190 23.59 26.20 7.04
C VAL A 190 22.55 27.31 6.90
N GLU A 191 21.88 27.67 7.98
CA GLU A 191 20.85 28.72 8.00
C GLU A 191 21.45 30.07 7.64
N GLU A 192 22.59 30.46 8.22
CA GLU A 192 23.28 31.70 7.90
C GLU A 192 23.74 31.73 6.43
N GLY A 193 24.39 30.68 5.96
CA GLY A 193 24.84 30.56 4.57
C GLY A 193 23.68 30.64 3.55
N PHE A 194 22.51 30.12 3.93
CA PHE A 194 21.32 30.18 3.07
C PHE A 194 20.66 31.57 3.09
N VAL A 195 20.53 32.18 4.25
CA VAL A 195 19.99 33.54 4.40
C VAL A 195 20.86 34.57 3.66
N ALA A 196 22.18 34.39 3.70
CA ALA A 196 23.14 35.20 2.93
C ALA A 196 23.04 34.97 1.39
N GLY A 197 22.22 34.02 0.93
CA GLY A 197 22.06 33.70 -0.51
C GLY A 197 23.24 32.96 -1.12
N LEU A 198 24.20 32.54 -0.30
CA LEU A 198 25.42 31.84 -0.72
C LEU A 198 25.17 30.36 -0.99
N LEU A 199 24.34 29.70 -0.17
CA LEU A 199 23.88 28.33 -0.43
C LEU A 199 22.83 28.33 -1.53
N LYS A 200 23.03 27.45 -2.51
CA LYS A 200 22.14 27.32 -3.67
C LYS A 200 21.19 26.14 -3.55
N VAL A 201 21.55 25.10 -2.82
CA VAL A 201 20.73 23.91 -2.60
C VAL A 201 20.81 23.47 -1.14
N VAL A 202 19.67 23.38 -0.48
CA VAL A 202 19.53 22.77 0.85
C VAL A 202 18.63 21.56 0.73
N VAL A 203 19.15 20.39 1.14
CA VAL A 203 18.36 19.15 1.21
C VAL A 203 17.86 18.97 2.63
N ALA A 204 16.54 18.97 2.83
CA ALA A 204 15.97 19.04 4.16
C ALA A 204 14.83 18.05 4.39
N THR A 205 14.58 17.75 5.67
CA THR A 205 13.37 17.07 6.12
C THR A 205 12.23 18.09 6.33
N GLU A 206 11.00 17.60 6.51
CA GLU A 206 9.81 18.44 6.72
C GLU A 206 9.95 19.41 7.91
N THR A 207 10.82 19.11 8.88
CA THR A 207 11.07 19.96 10.04
C THR A 207 11.57 21.36 9.68
N LEU A 208 12.22 21.54 8.53
CA LEU A 208 12.63 22.85 8.03
C LEU A 208 11.42 23.73 7.64
N ALA A 209 10.29 23.11 7.32
CA ALA A 209 9.07 23.85 6.99
C ALA A 209 8.42 24.53 8.22
N LEU A 210 8.81 24.13 9.43
CA LEU A 210 8.27 24.62 10.69
C LEU A 210 9.32 25.43 11.47
N GLY A 211 8.95 26.60 11.96
CA GLY A 211 9.72 27.36 12.94
C GLY A 211 10.96 28.11 12.43
N ILE A 212 11.40 27.91 11.19
CA ILE A 212 12.59 28.55 10.64
C ILE A 212 12.22 29.43 9.46
N ASN A 213 12.71 30.65 9.44
CA ASN A 213 12.51 31.58 8.32
C ASN A 213 13.59 31.41 7.23
N MET A 214 13.48 30.35 6.46
CA MET A 214 14.36 30.05 5.33
C MET A 214 13.54 29.92 4.04
N PRO A 215 13.13 31.05 3.42
CA PRO A 215 12.44 30.98 2.14
C PRO A 215 13.44 30.76 0.99
N ALA A 216 13.07 29.92 0.04
CA ALA A 216 13.83 29.67 -1.18
C ALA A 216 13.09 30.23 -2.40
N ARG A 217 13.76 30.40 -3.52
CA ARG A 217 13.08 30.67 -4.79
C ARG A 217 12.27 29.46 -5.23
N THR A 218 12.84 28.26 -5.07
CA THR A 218 12.23 27.00 -5.47
C THR A 218 12.15 26.03 -4.31
N VAL A 219 11.05 25.30 -4.21
CA VAL A 219 10.89 24.13 -3.37
C VAL A 219 10.70 22.90 -4.24
N VAL A 220 11.45 21.85 -3.95
CA VAL A 220 11.35 20.56 -4.63
C VAL A 220 10.84 19.51 -3.65
N LEU A 221 9.80 18.78 -4.05
CA LEU A 221 9.32 17.60 -3.32
C LEU A 221 9.80 16.35 -4.07
N GLU A 222 10.73 15.61 -3.46
CA GLU A 222 11.29 14.40 -4.09
C GLU A 222 10.23 13.29 -4.18
N LYS A 223 9.40 13.16 -3.16
CA LYS A 223 8.27 12.21 -3.09
C LYS A 223 7.06 12.89 -2.49
N LEU A 224 5.88 12.31 -2.78
CA LEU A 224 4.62 12.75 -2.16
C LEU A 224 4.12 11.77 -1.10
N VAL A 225 4.96 10.81 -0.72
CA VAL A 225 4.69 9.80 0.32
C VAL A 225 5.72 9.94 1.42
N LYS A 226 5.27 9.95 2.66
CA LYS A 226 6.12 10.00 3.86
C LYS A 226 5.77 8.92 4.87
N TYR A 227 6.71 8.58 5.74
CA TYR A 227 6.45 7.70 6.88
C TYR A 227 5.90 8.52 8.05
N ASN A 228 4.70 8.17 8.52
CA ASN A 228 3.99 8.89 9.59
C ASN A 228 4.25 8.35 11.01
N GLY A 229 5.23 7.43 11.15
CA GLY A 229 5.51 6.72 12.41
C GLY A 229 4.92 5.30 12.44
N GLN A 230 3.94 4.98 11.59
CA GLN A 230 3.28 3.68 11.52
C GLN A 230 3.33 3.09 10.12
N THR A 231 2.96 3.88 9.11
CA THR A 231 2.88 3.46 7.71
C THR A 231 3.40 4.55 6.78
N HIS A 232 3.61 4.17 5.52
CA HIS A 232 3.81 5.14 4.45
C HIS A 232 2.45 5.70 4.01
N ALA A 233 2.28 7.01 4.12
CA ALA A 233 1.06 7.72 3.76
C ALA A 233 1.36 8.88 2.81
N ASP A 234 0.40 9.19 1.95
CA ASP A 234 0.49 10.36 1.07
C ASP A 234 0.48 11.65 1.89
N ILE A 235 1.22 12.65 1.42
CA ILE A 235 1.19 13.98 2.04
C ILE A 235 -0.19 14.60 1.86
N THR A 236 -0.67 15.23 2.91
CA THR A 236 -1.93 15.95 2.88
C THR A 236 -1.79 17.26 2.09
N PRO A 237 -2.88 17.81 1.56
CA PRO A 237 -2.84 19.12 0.93
C PRO A 237 -2.34 20.23 1.85
N GLY A 238 -2.61 20.16 3.17
CA GLY A 238 -2.08 21.09 4.17
C GLY A 238 -0.55 21.03 4.26
N GLU A 239 0.01 19.83 4.34
CA GLU A 239 1.47 19.61 4.33
C GLU A 239 2.10 20.06 3.02
N TYR A 240 1.47 19.75 1.88
CA TYR A 240 1.92 20.24 0.58
C TYR A 240 2.00 21.77 0.56
N THR A 241 0.96 22.45 1.03
CA THR A 241 0.91 23.93 1.10
C THR A 241 1.96 24.47 2.05
N GLN A 242 2.18 23.82 3.19
CA GLN A 242 3.19 24.21 4.18
C GLN A 242 4.61 24.10 3.61
N LEU A 243 4.93 22.97 2.94
CA LEU A 243 6.22 22.75 2.32
C LEU A 243 6.45 23.74 1.17
N THR A 244 5.50 23.82 0.24
CA THR A 244 5.57 24.74 -0.92
C THR A 244 5.41 26.21 -0.51
N GLY A 245 4.91 26.47 0.70
CA GLY A 245 4.86 27.80 1.31
C GLY A 245 6.22 28.46 1.51
N ARG A 246 7.29 27.68 1.46
CA ARG A 246 8.69 28.16 1.53
C ARG A 246 9.21 28.67 0.18
N ALA A 247 8.50 28.45 -0.91
CA ALA A 247 8.91 28.93 -2.22
C ALA A 247 8.49 30.41 -2.43
N GLY A 248 9.38 31.20 -3.00
CA GLY A 248 9.19 32.62 -3.28
C GLY A 248 9.57 33.51 -2.07
N ARG A 249 10.69 34.23 -2.20
CA ARG A 249 11.21 35.15 -1.20
C ARG A 249 10.53 36.50 -1.33
N ARG A 250 9.80 36.93 -0.32
CA ARG A 250 9.11 38.22 -0.31
C ARG A 250 10.09 39.37 -0.48
N GLY A 251 9.81 40.29 -1.40
CA GLY A 251 10.66 41.45 -1.67
C GLY A 251 11.89 41.14 -2.56
N ILE A 252 12.14 39.87 -2.91
CA ILE A 252 13.29 39.45 -3.73
C ILE A 252 12.80 38.78 -5.01
N ASP A 253 11.89 37.80 -4.91
CA ASP A 253 11.42 37.04 -6.04
C ASP A 253 10.05 37.57 -6.53
N THR A 254 9.91 37.69 -7.85
CA THR A 254 8.62 37.98 -8.47
C THR A 254 7.70 36.77 -8.54
N GLN A 255 8.29 35.56 -8.57
CA GLN A 255 7.61 34.28 -8.60
C GLN A 255 8.38 33.26 -7.78
N GLY A 256 7.64 32.39 -7.06
CA GLY A 256 8.16 31.19 -6.41
C GLY A 256 7.80 29.96 -7.24
N TYR A 257 8.56 28.89 -7.06
CA TYR A 257 8.40 27.67 -7.84
C TYR A 257 8.27 26.45 -6.93
N ALA A 258 7.25 25.62 -7.16
CA ALA A 258 7.12 24.32 -6.51
C ALA A 258 7.33 23.24 -7.58
N VAL A 259 8.23 22.33 -7.32
CA VAL A 259 8.59 21.26 -8.26
C VAL A 259 8.34 19.91 -7.58
N VAL A 260 7.51 19.08 -8.19
CA VAL A 260 7.31 17.68 -7.75
C VAL A 260 8.12 16.78 -8.67
N CYS A 261 8.94 15.90 -8.11
CA CYS A 261 9.68 14.92 -8.90
C CYS A 261 8.76 13.78 -9.33
N TRP A 262 8.79 13.46 -10.63
CA TRP A 262 8.04 12.34 -11.18
C TRP A 262 8.36 11.02 -10.47
N GLN A 263 7.33 10.28 -10.10
CA GLN A 263 7.45 8.93 -9.57
C GLN A 263 6.70 7.94 -10.49
N PRO A 264 7.15 6.70 -10.60
CA PRO A 264 6.44 5.68 -11.35
C PRO A 264 4.99 5.52 -10.87
N GLY A 265 4.04 5.59 -11.79
CA GLY A 265 2.61 5.49 -11.47
C GLY A 265 1.97 6.77 -10.91
N MET A 266 2.69 7.91 -10.91
CA MET A 266 2.14 9.18 -10.47
C MET A 266 1.01 9.65 -11.39
N ASP A 267 -0.12 10.05 -10.78
CA ASP A 267 -1.21 10.74 -11.49
C ASP A 267 -1.02 12.27 -11.39
N PRO A 268 -0.78 12.96 -12.50
CA PRO A 268 -0.65 14.42 -12.50
C PRO A 268 -1.91 15.15 -12.00
N ARG A 269 -3.09 14.54 -12.13
CA ARG A 269 -4.34 15.12 -11.62
C ARG A 269 -4.39 15.09 -10.09
N ALA A 270 -3.87 14.04 -9.46
CA ALA A 270 -3.75 13.97 -8.02
C ALA A 270 -2.80 15.07 -7.51
N VAL A 271 -1.67 15.30 -8.17
CA VAL A 271 -0.74 16.40 -7.85
C VAL A 271 -1.42 17.76 -8.00
N ALA A 272 -2.19 17.96 -9.07
CA ALA A 272 -2.96 19.20 -9.28
C ALA A 272 -4.01 19.39 -8.17
N GLY A 273 -4.64 18.32 -7.71
CA GLY A 273 -5.56 18.34 -6.57
C GLY A 273 -4.91 18.79 -5.26
N LEU A 274 -3.65 18.39 -5.01
CA LEU A 274 -2.87 18.89 -3.88
C LEU A 274 -2.52 20.38 -4.03
N ALA A 275 -2.18 20.81 -5.24
CA ALA A 275 -1.72 22.17 -5.53
C ALA A 275 -2.87 23.19 -5.59
N SER A 276 -4.08 22.79 -5.92
CA SER A 276 -5.24 23.68 -6.14
C SER A 276 -5.99 24.04 -4.87
N ARG A 277 -5.93 23.22 -3.82
CA ARG A 277 -6.62 23.48 -2.55
C ARG A 277 -5.90 24.54 -1.74
N ARG A 278 -6.58 25.62 -1.39
CA ARG A 278 -6.01 26.77 -0.62
C ARG A 278 -6.50 26.85 0.82
N THR A 279 -7.59 26.19 1.14
CA THR A 279 -8.18 26.22 2.48
C THR A 279 -8.36 24.79 3.00
N TYR A 280 -7.88 24.54 4.20
CA TYR A 280 -7.97 23.23 4.86
C TYR A 280 -8.54 23.43 6.25
N PRO A 281 -9.39 22.50 6.71
CA PRO A 281 -9.79 22.52 8.11
C PRO A 281 -8.54 22.30 8.97
N LEU A 282 -8.35 23.16 9.93
CA LEU A 282 -7.33 22.98 10.96
C LEU A 282 -7.80 21.86 11.89
N ASN A 283 -7.23 20.69 11.75
CA ASN A 283 -7.48 19.56 12.66
C ASN A 283 -6.30 19.38 13.59
N SER A 284 -6.58 19.22 14.88
CA SER A 284 -5.55 18.88 15.84
C SER A 284 -5.07 17.46 15.63
N ALA A 285 -3.78 17.27 15.50
CA ALA A 285 -3.12 15.96 15.54
C ALA A 285 -2.70 15.57 16.97
N PHE A 286 -3.04 16.39 17.96
CA PHE A 286 -2.66 16.16 19.34
C PHE A 286 -3.41 14.97 19.93
N VAL A 287 -2.63 13.97 20.37
CA VAL A 287 -3.08 12.81 21.13
C VAL A 287 -2.18 12.69 22.36
N PRO A 288 -2.72 12.79 23.58
CA PRO A 288 -1.91 12.65 24.78
C PRO A 288 -1.32 11.23 24.83
N THR A 289 0.02 11.14 24.93
CA THR A 289 0.73 9.88 25.12
C THR A 289 0.83 9.54 26.60
N TYR A 290 1.05 8.27 26.95
CA TYR A 290 1.27 7.85 28.34
C TYR A 290 2.42 8.61 29.01
N ASN A 291 3.56 8.78 28.31
CA ASN A 291 4.69 9.54 28.84
C ASN A 291 4.34 11.00 29.12
N MET A 292 3.57 11.62 28.23
CA MET A 292 3.10 13.00 28.45
C MET A 292 2.17 13.07 29.66
N ALA A 293 1.22 12.15 29.79
CA ALA A 293 0.31 12.11 30.92
C ALA A 293 1.05 11.93 32.25
N VAL A 294 2.01 11.03 32.32
CA VAL A 294 2.85 10.81 33.51
C VAL A 294 3.66 12.06 33.85
N ASN A 295 4.28 12.70 32.86
CA ASN A 295 5.07 13.91 33.09
C ASN A 295 4.21 15.09 33.53
N LEU A 296 3.03 15.28 32.93
CA LEU A 296 2.11 16.33 33.33
C LEU A 296 1.60 16.12 34.77
N VAL A 297 1.18 14.92 35.12
CA VAL A 297 0.73 14.59 36.47
C VAL A 297 1.86 14.74 37.48
N GLY A 298 3.08 14.31 37.13
CA GLY A 298 4.26 14.47 37.99
C GLY A 298 4.68 15.89 38.21
N SER A 299 4.52 16.78 37.22
CA SER A 299 4.98 18.18 37.32
C SER A 299 3.97 19.14 37.94
N MET A 300 2.67 18.95 37.68
CA MET A 300 1.63 19.92 38.11
C MET A 300 0.44 19.31 38.88
N GLY A 301 0.44 17.98 39.06
CA GLY A 301 -0.64 17.25 39.71
C GLY A 301 -1.80 16.93 38.74
N ARG A 302 -2.65 15.99 39.16
CA ARG A 302 -3.70 15.40 38.30
C ARG A 302 -4.76 16.41 37.85
N GLU A 303 -5.20 17.29 38.76
CA GLU A 303 -6.27 18.25 38.47
C GLU A 303 -5.84 19.30 37.45
N LYS A 304 -4.67 19.90 37.64
CA LYS A 304 -4.12 20.88 36.71
C LYS A 304 -3.76 20.26 35.36
N ALA A 305 -3.25 19.04 35.38
CA ALA A 305 -2.96 18.32 34.14
C ALA A 305 -4.23 18.03 33.33
N ARG A 306 -5.33 17.68 34.03
CA ARG A 306 -6.63 17.46 33.39
C ARG A 306 -7.20 18.77 32.83
N ASP A 307 -7.19 19.83 33.60
CA ASP A 307 -7.66 21.14 33.18
C ASP A 307 -6.90 21.62 31.91
N LEU A 308 -5.57 21.46 31.89
CA LEU A 308 -4.75 21.80 30.72
C LEU A 308 -5.16 21.02 29.47
N LEU A 309 -5.44 19.71 29.60
CA LEU A 309 -5.85 18.88 28.49
C LEU A 309 -7.27 19.19 28.00
N GLU A 310 -8.19 19.50 28.93
CA GLU A 310 -9.57 19.90 28.64
C GLU A 310 -9.63 21.26 27.90
N HIS A 311 -8.67 22.14 28.10
CA HIS A 311 -8.54 23.41 27.37
C HIS A 311 -7.74 23.28 26.05
N SER A 312 -7.36 22.06 25.65
CA SER A 312 -6.63 21.86 24.41
C SER A 312 -7.53 22.08 23.18
N PHE A 313 -6.91 22.47 22.05
CA PHE A 313 -7.61 22.61 20.78
C PHE A 313 -8.20 21.26 20.30
N ALA A 314 -7.55 20.15 20.63
CA ALA A 314 -8.07 18.81 20.34
C ALA A 314 -9.40 18.57 21.07
N GLN A 315 -9.49 18.89 22.37
CA GLN A 315 -10.72 18.77 23.15
C GLN A 315 -11.82 19.67 22.61
N PHE A 316 -11.51 20.92 22.32
CA PHE A 316 -12.47 21.85 21.69
C PHE A 316 -13.05 21.27 20.39
N GLN A 317 -12.22 20.62 19.54
CA GLN A 317 -12.71 20.02 18.31
C GLN A 317 -13.59 18.79 18.58
N ILE A 318 -13.27 18.00 19.61
CA ILE A 318 -14.10 16.86 20.04
C ILE A 318 -15.45 17.36 20.53
N ASP A 319 -15.48 18.34 21.40
CA ASP A 319 -16.69 18.92 21.99
C ASP A 319 -17.59 19.52 20.91
N ARG A 320 -17.01 20.21 19.93
CA ARG A 320 -17.74 20.75 18.78
C ARG A 320 -18.38 19.65 17.93
N ARG A 321 -17.71 18.50 17.76
CA ARG A 321 -18.25 17.33 17.03
C ARG A 321 -19.34 16.63 17.84
N LEU A 322 -19.15 16.50 19.15
CA LEU A 322 -20.12 15.87 20.06
C LEU A 322 -21.39 16.70 20.17
N GLY A 323 -21.32 18.02 20.20
CA GLY A 323 -22.48 18.91 20.19
C GLY A 323 -23.38 18.67 18.97
N GLY A 324 -22.79 18.52 17.78
CA GLY A 324 -23.53 18.15 16.55
C GLY A 324 -24.12 16.73 16.59
N SER A 325 -23.46 15.80 17.27
CA SER A 325 -23.93 14.43 17.44
C SER A 325 -25.07 14.34 18.45
N ALA A 326 -25.02 15.13 19.54
CA ALA A 326 -26.08 15.19 20.54
C ALA A 326 -27.40 15.72 19.95
N VAL A 327 -27.32 16.73 19.09
CA VAL A 327 -28.51 17.25 18.38
C VAL A 327 -29.08 16.19 17.43
N ARG A 328 -28.22 15.52 16.66
CA ARG A 328 -28.65 14.41 15.78
C ARG A 328 -29.25 13.24 16.57
N ASN A 329 -28.63 12.86 17.70
CA ASN A 329 -29.17 11.80 18.55
C ASN A 329 -30.58 12.13 19.06
N ARG A 330 -30.81 13.37 19.52
CA ARG A 330 -32.17 13.79 19.93
C ARG A 330 -33.18 13.73 18.81
N GLN A 331 -32.77 14.18 17.60
CA GLN A 331 -33.61 14.10 16.41
C GLN A 331 -33.93 12.64 16.07
N THR A 332 -32.90 11.79 16.01
CA THR A 332 -33.05 10.35 15.73
C THR A 332 -33.92 9.66 16.79
N GLN A 333 -33.78 10.04 18.06
CA GLN A 333 -34.61 9.51 19.14
C GLN A 333 -36.06 9.90 19.00
N ALA A 334 -36.36 11.16 18.63
CA ALA A 334 -37.70 11.63 18.34
C ALA A 334 -38.31 10.92 17.10
N ASP A 335 -37.50 10.71 16.07
CA ASP A 335 -37.91 9.97 14.86
C ASP A 335 -38.23 8.50 15.19
N ILE A 336 -37.40 7.84 16.03
CA ILE A 336 -37.65 6.48 16.52
C ILE A 336 -38.99 6.41 17.29
N GLU A 337 -39.22 7.35 18.21
CA GLU A 337 -40.47 7.40 18.96
C GLU A 337 -41.71 7.61 18.03
N ALA A 338 -41.57 8.47 17.02
CA ALA A 338 -42.59 8.68 16.01
C ALA A 338 -42.85 7.41 15.20
N TYR A 339 -41.81 6.69 14.76
CA TYR A 339 -41.96 5.42 14.05
C TYR A 339 -42.53 4.32 14.93
N LEU A 340 -42.17 4.22 16.20
CA LEU A 340 -42.76 3.26 17.14
C LEU A 340 -44.27 3.53 17.36
N LYS A 341 -44.65 4.81 17.48
CA LYS A 341 -46.10 5.17 17.53
C LYS A 341 -46.83 4.81 16.25
N ALA A 342 -46.21 5.08 15.09
CA ALA A 342 -46.82 4.76 13.78
C ALA A 342 -46.90 3.25 13.53
N ALA A 343 -45.98 2.47 14.11
CA ALA A 343 -45.94 1.02 14.01
C ALA A 343 -46.89 0.28 14.99
N HIS A 344 -47.59 1.01 15.86
CA HIS A 344 -48.54 0.39 16.79
C HIS A 344 -49.69 -0.23 16.04
N CYS A 345 -49.91 -1.52 16.25
CA CYS A 345 -50.95 -2.30 15.59
C CYS A 345 -51.82 -3.03 16.62
N GLU A 346 -53.14 -2.92 16.49
CA GLU A 346 -54.12 -3.59 17.38
C GLU A 346 -54.03 -5.13 17.33
N ARG A 347 -53.40 -5.70 16.28
CA ARG A 347 -53.28 -7.15 16.08
C ARG A 347 -52.01 -7.78 16.69
N GLY A 348 -51.15 -6.97 17.28
CA GLY A 348 -49.93 -7.42 17.92
C GLY A 348 -48.80 -6.38 17.87
N ASP A 349 -47.69 -6.68 18.55
CA ASP A 349 -46.52 -5.79 18.57
C ASP A 349 -45.71 -5.98 17.29
N PHE A 350 -45.78 -5.00 16.39
CA PHE A 350 -45.03 -5.00 15.13
C PHE A 350 -43.53 -5.03 15.36
N THR A 351 -43.05 -4.48 16.46
CA THR A 351 -41.60 -4.45 16.73
C THR A 351 -41.07 -5.84 17.09
N VAL A 352 -41.87 -6.61 17.82
CA VAL A 352 -41.57 -8.03 18.11
C VAL A 352 -41.58 -8.84 16.83
N TYR A 353 -42.61 -8.65 16.01
CA TYR A 353 -42.72 -9.33 14.70
C TYR A 353 -41.52 -8.99 13.80
N ALA A 354 -41.13 -7.73 13.68
CA ALA A 354 -40.02 -7.31 12.86
C ALA A 354 -38.69 -7.92 13.33
N ARG A 355 -38.47 -7.96 14.67
CA ARG A 355 -37.30 -8.57 15.28
C ARG A 355 -37.22 -10.06 15.05
N LEU A 356 -38.32 -10.75 15.21
CA LEU A 356 -38.40 -12.19 14.93
C LEU A 356 -38.15 -12.49 13.45
N ARG A 357 -38.66 -11.66 12.56
CA ARG A 357 -38.43 -11.77 11.12
C ARG A 357 -36.95 -11.57 10.74
N GLU A 358 -36.28 -10.64 11.41
CA GLU A 358 -34.83 -10.40 11.20
C GLU A 358 -34.00 -11.57 11.72
N ASN A 359 -34.31 -12.08 12.91
CA ASN A 359 -33.64 -13.25 13.49
C ASN A 359 -33.80 -14.50 12.59
N ILE A 360 -34.99 -14.74 12.07
CA ILE A 360 -35.24 -15.84 11.11
C ILE A 360 -34.35 -15.67 9.88
N ARG A 361 -34.26 -14.48 9.35
CA ARG A 361 -33.45 -14.17 8.17
C ARG A 361 -31.94 -14.37 8.42
N GLU A 362 -31.45 -13.98 9.59
CA GLU A 362 -30.07 -14.20 9.99
C GLU A 362 -29.77 -15.70 10.14
N LEU A 363 -30.66 -16.47 10.77
CA LEU A 363 -30.53 -17.91 10.93
C LEU A 363 -30.56 -18.64 9.58
N GLU A 364 -31.47 -18.27 8.69
CA GLU A 364 -31.52 -18.80 7.31
C GLU A 364 -30.22 -18.52 6.55
N HIS A 365 -29.65 -17.30 6.71
CA HIS A 365 -28.41 -16.93 6.05
C HIS A 365 -27.21 -17.69 6.63
N GLU A 366 -27.19 -17.91 7.94
CA GLU A 366 -26.14 -18.69 8.61
C GLU A 366 -26.21 -20.17 8.22
N GLN A 367 -27.41 -20.74 8.18
CA GLN A 367 -27.65 -22.10 7.70
C GLN A 367 -27.18 -22.26 6.24
N ALA A 368 -27.49 -21.30 5.37
CA ALA A 368 -27.06 -21.31 3.96
C ALA A 368 -25.52 -21.22 3.85
N ARG A 369 -24.86 -20.49 4.75
CA ARG A 369 -23.40 -20.36 4.80
C ARG A 369 -22.73 -21.65 5.25
N LEU A 370 -23.27 -22.30 6.28
CA LEU A 370 -22.77 -23.60 6.77
C LEU A 370 -22.94 -24.67 5.69
N ARG A 371 -24.07 -24.74 5.03
CA ARG A 371 -24.31 -25.67 3.89
C ARG A 371 -23.31 -25.46 2.75
N LYS A 372 -22.95 -24.22 2.42
CA LYS A 372 -21.97 -23.92 1.38
C LYS A 372 -20.51 -24.24 1.77
N GLY A 373 -20.18 -24.22 3.05
CA GLY A 373 -18.82 -24.46 3.55
C GLY A 373 -18.52 -25.95 3.82
N GLU A 374 -19.42 -26.69 4.43
CA GLU A 374 -19.20 -28.06 4.88
C GLU A 374 -19.38 -29.11 3.78
N LEU A 375 -20.36 -28.94 2.92
CA LEU A 375 -20.66 -29.91 1.85
C LEU A 375 -19.48 -30.11 0.87
N PRO A 376 -18.83 -29.04 0.35
CA PRO A 376 -17.70 -29.20 -0.52
C PRO A 376 -16.46 -29.86 0.14
N SER A 377 -16.31 -29.68 1.47
CA SER A 377 -15.24 -30.33 2.23
C SER A 377 -15.51 -31.82 2.38
N GLN A 378 -16.72 -32.20 2.82
CA GLN A 378 -17.10 -33.60 2.99
C GLN A 378 -17.07 -34.39 1.67
N VAL A 379 -17.48 -33.76 0.56
CA VAL A 379 -17.35 -34.36 -0.78
C VAL A 379 -15.89 -34.57 -1.15
N ALA A 380 -15.03 -33.57 -0.93
CA ALA A 380 -13.61 -33.68 -1.22
C ALA A 380 -12.91 -34.79 -0.38
N ASP A 381 -13.27 -34.90 0.91
CA ASP A 381 -12.75 -35.92 1.81
C ASP A 381 -13.23 -37.33 1.38
N SER A 382 -14.50 -37.47 0.98
CA SER A 382 -15.02 -38.75 0.49
C SER A 382 -14.38 -39.20 -0.83
N LEU A 383 -14.03 -38.24 -1.72
CA LEU A 383 -13.32 -38.54 -2.96
C LEU A 383 -11.86 -38.92 -2.73
N SER A 384 -11.22 -38.35 -1.69
CA SER A 384 -9.83 -38.65 -1.35
C SER A 384 -9.64 -40.04 -0.73
N SER A 385 -10.71 -40.65 -0.21
CA SER A 385 -10.68 -42.00 0.41
C SER A 385 -10.95 -43.12 -0.57
N LEU A 386 -11.11 -42.83 -1.86
CA LEU A 386 -11.38 -43.87 -2.88
C LEU A 386 -10.12 -44.58 -3.37
N ASP A 387 -10.23 -45.87 -3.58
CA ASP A 387 -9.18 -46.70 -4.16
C ASP A 387 -9.52 -47.13 -5.60
N PRO A 388 -8.51 -47.52 -6.43
CA PRO A 388 -8.75 -48.06 -7.75
C PRO A 388 -9.57 -49.36 -7.65
N GLY A 389 -10.70 -49.40 -8.33
CA GLY A 389 -11.62 -50.54 -8.35
C GLY A 389 -12.87 -50.31 -7.48
N ASP A 390 -12.96 -49.26 -6.73
CA ASP A 390 -14.15 -48.97 -5.91
C ASP A 390 -15.34 -48.63 -6.82
N ILE A 391 -16.47 -49.21 -6.49
CA ILE A 391 -17.77 -48.90 -7.15
C ILE A 391 -18.55 -47.93 -6.25
N ILE A 392 -18.92 -46.81 -6.81
CA ILE A 392 -19.64 -45.74 -6.15
C ILE A 392 -20.89 -45.32 -6.95
N ALA A 393 -21.89 -44.82 -6.26
CA ALA A 393 -23.07 -44.20 -6.88
C ALA A 393 -22.83 -42.71 -7.10
N VAL A 394 -22.98 -42.23 -8.34
CA VAL A 394 -22.80 -40.82 -8.70
C VAL A 394 -24.14 -40.28 -9.25
N PRO A 395 -24.52 -39.04 -8.89
CA PRO A 395 -25.68 -38.39 -9.47
C PRO A 395 -25.56 -38.29 -11.00
N SER A 396 -26.64 -38.52 -11.73
CA SER A 396 -26.71 -38.34 -13.18
C SER A 396 -28.05 -37.76 -13.55
N GLY A 397 -28.16 -36.43 -13.54
CA GLY A 397 -29.43 -35.73 -13.69
C GLY A 397 -30.41 -36.05 -12.56
N ARG A 398 -31.64 -36.57 -12.89
CA ARG A 398 -32.62 -36.98 -11.91
C ARG A 398 -32.41 -38.38 -11.32
N HIS A 399 -31.42 -39.12 -11.80
CA HIS A 399 -31.11 -40.49 -11.42
C HIS A 399 -29.68 -40.61 -10.93
N ALA A 400 -29.36 -41.71 -10.27
CA ALA A 400 -28.00 -42.08 -9.93
C ALA A 400 -27.52 -43.16 -10.89
N ARG A 401 -26.20 -43.22 -11.12
CA ARG A 401 -25.58 -44.31 -11.87
C ARG A 401 -24.37 -44.87 -11.10
N TRP A 402 -24.14 -46.14 -11.29
CA TRP A 402 -22.92 -46.80 -10.81
C TRP A 402 -21.72 -46.39 -11.64
N VAL A 403 -20.59 -46.15 -11.01
CA VAL A 403 -19.32 -45.95 -11.69
C VAL A 403 -18.20 -46.71 -10.95
N VAL A 404 -17.20 -47.19 -11.65
CA VAL A 404 -16.02 -47.81 -11.06
C VAL A 404 -14.83 -46.85 -11.14
N VAL A 405 -14.12 -46.68 -10.04
CA VAL A 405 -12.93 -45.84 -9.96
C VAL A 405 -11.78 -46.51 -10.62
N VAL A 406 -11.18 -45.89 -11.60
CA VAL A 406 -9.99 -46.37 -12.35
C VAL A 406 -8.72 -45.78 -11.75
N ASP A 407 -8.76 -44.50 -11.45
CA ASP A 407 -7.68 -43.75 -10.79
C ASP A 407 -8.28 -42.75 -9.79
N PRO A 408 -7.92 -42.81 -8.52
CA PRO A 408 -8.48 -41.89 -7.52
C PRO A 408 -8.05 -40.42 -7.71
N GLY A 409 -7.07 -40.15 -8.58
CA GLY A 409 -6.66 -38.77 -8.91
C GLY A 409 -5.99 -38.03 -7.74
N THR A 410 -5.45 -38.75 -6.74
CA THR A 410 -4.82 -38.17 -5.53
C THR A 410 -3.38 -37.72 -5.76
N HIS A 411 -2.81 -37.92 -6.92
CA HIS A 411 -1.41 -37.64 -7.23
C HIS A 411 -1.16 -36.20 -7.77
N GLY A 412 -2.02 -35.27 -7.42
CA GLY A 412 -1.86 -33.84 -7.75
C GLY A 412 -1.03 -33.06 -6.72
N ALA A 413 -0.45 -31.93 -7.13
CA ALA A 413 0.31 -31.04 -6.24
C ALA A 413 -0.49 -30.65 -5.00
N ARG A 414 0.19 -30.49 -3.84
CA ARG A 414 -0.43 -30.09 -2.56
C ARG A 414 -1.39 -28.91 -2.76
N GLY A 415 -2.68 -29.14 -2.46
CA GLY A 415 -3.74 -28.13 -2.55
C GLY A 415 -4.73 -28.29 -3.69
N GLN A 416 -4.57 -29.26 -4.60
CA GLN A 416 -5.60 -29.56 -5.62
C GLN A 416 -6.61 -30.58 -5.07
N ARG A 417 -7.90 -30.31 -5.27
CA ARG A 417 -8.99 -31.22 -4.89
C ARG A 417 -8.94 -32.49 -5.76
N PRO A 418 -9.20 -33.68 -5.20
CA PRO A 418 -9.14 -34.94 -5.93
C PRO A 418 -10.13 -34.92 -7.11
N ARG A 419 -9.68 -35.47 -8.25
CA ARG A 419 -10.48 -35.62 -9.47
C ARG A 419 -10.37 -37.05 -9.97
N PRO A 420 -11.11 -37.99 -9.40
CA PRO A 420 -11.02 -39.40 -9.77
C PRO A 420 -11.46 -39.61 -11.22
N LEU A 421 -10.71 -40.52 -11.89
CA LEU A 421 -11.05 -41.04 -13.22
C LEU A 421 -11.94 -42.27 -13.01
N VAL A 422 -13.14 -42.23 -13.53
CA VAL A 422 -14.13 -43.32 -13.35
C VAL A 422 -14.62 -43.86 -14.72
N MET A 423 -15.00 -45.11 -14.73
CA MET A 423 -15.63 -45.73 -15.88
C MET A 423 -17.11 -46.00 -15.62
N THR A 424 -17.97 -45.63 -16.56
CA THR A 424 -19.41 -45.83 -16.51
C THR A 424 -19.78 -47.23 -17.04
N PRO A 425 -20.98 -47.74 -16.83
CA PRO A 425 -21.46 -49.00 -17.42
C PRO A 425 -21.38 -49.01 -18.96
N ASP A 426 -21.55 -47.86 -19.59
CA ASP A 426 -21.40 -47.70 -21.04
C ASP A 426 -19.94 -47.75 -21.54
N ARG A 427 -18.99 -48.07 -20.62
CA ARG A 427 -17.55 -48.16 -20.87
C ARG A 427 -16.91 -46.82 -21.28
N THR A 428 -17.58 -45.70 -20.95
CA THR A 428 -17.02 -44.38 -21.11
C THR A 428 -16.22 -44.01 -19.86
N VAL A 429 -15.01 -43.49 -20.08
CA VAL A 429 -14.15 -43.03 -18.98
C VAL A 429 -14.26 -41.51 -18.85
N ILE A 430 -14.60 -41.04 -17.67
CA ILE A 430 -14.81 -39.60 -17.36
C ILE A 430 -14.05 -39.23 -16.09
N ARG A 431 -13.67 -37.98 -15.98
CA ARG A 431 -13.14 -37.41 -14.73
C ARG A 431 -14.26 -36.73 -13.96
N LEU A 432 -14.46 -37.15 -12.71
CA LEU A 432 -15.44 -36.53 -11.82
C LEU A 432 -14.82 -35.27 -11.17
N GLY A 433 -15.53 -34.17 -11.26
CA GLY A 433 -15.26 -32.95 -10.50
C GLY A 433 -16.13 -32.87 -9.25
N HIS A 434 -15.73 -32.08 -8.29
CA HIS A 434 -16.55 -31.76 -7.12
C HIS A 434 -17.88 -31.07 -7.46
N GLN A 435 -18.01 -30.56 -8.69
CA GLN A 435 -19.23 -29.94 -9.22
C GLN A 435 -20.24 -30.99 -9.72
N ASP A 436 -19.78 -32.22 -9.94
CA ASP A 436 -20.61 -33.30 -10.48
C ASP A 436 -21.25 -34.15 -9.36
N ILE A 437 -20.97 -33.82 -8.10
CA ILE A 437 -21.35 -34.61 -6.92
C ILE A 437 -21.95 -33.71 -5.84
N ASP A 438 -23.22 -33.93 -5.53
CA ASP A 438 -24.00 -33.14 -4.56
C ASP A 438 -23.98 -33.72 -3.13
N ALA A 439 -23.39 -34.87 -2.91
CA ALA A 439 -23.30 -35.55 -1.63
C ALA A 439 -22.04 -36.38 -1.51
N PRO A 440 -21.50 -36.63 -0.29
CA PRO A 440 -20.36 -37.50 -0.08
C PRO A 440 -20.61 -38.88 -0.67
N VAL A 441 -19.61 -39.42 -1.36
CA VAL A 441 -19.69 -40.73 -2.01
C VAL A 441 -19.20 -41.82 -1.05
N THR A 442 -19.84 -42.99 -1.09
CA THR A 442 -19.44 -44.15 -0.32
C THR A 442 -19.16 -45.33 -1.24
N ARG A 443 -18.16 -46.11 -0.91
CA ARG A 443 -17.88 -47.38 -1.56
C ARG A 443 -18.99 -48.37 -1.27
N VAL A 444 -19.54 -48.97 -2.32
CA VAL A 444 -20.61 -49.98 -2.21
C VAL A 444 -20.08 -51.38 -2.52
N ALA A 445 -19.20 -51.50 -3.48
CA ALA A 445 -18.59 -52.77 -3.91
C ALA A 445 -17.19 -52.47 -4.52
N GLY A 446 -16.48 -53.48 -4.89
CA GLY A 446 -15.17 -53.33 -5.51
C GLY A 446 -14.93 -54.34 -6.64
N VAL A 447 -14.19 -53.92 -7.65
CA VAL A 447 -13.72 -54.71 -8.79
C VAL A 447 -12.22 -54.58 -8.92
N LYS A 448 -11.53 -55.66 -9.27
CA LYS A 448 -10.08 -55.64 -9.46
C LYS A 448 -9.74 -54.97 -10.79
N VAL A 449 -9.11 -53.79 -10.73
CA VAL A 449 -8.60 -53.10 -11.91
C VAL A 449 -7.26 -53.75 -12.33
N PRO A 450 -7.06 -54.10 -13.58
CA PRO A 450 -5.76 -54.64 -14.07
C PRO A 450 -4.60 -53.70 -13.82
N ARG A 451 -3.42 -54.20 -13.45
CA ARG A 451 -2.23 -53.39 -13.12
C ARG A 451 -1.74 -52.46 -14.26
N HIS A 452 -2.07 -52.83 -15.52
CA HIS A 452 -1.71 -52.09 -16.74
C HIS A 452 -2.95 -51.64 -17.50
N PHE A 453 -3.94 -51.12 -16.79
CA PHE A 453 -5.16 -50.59 -17.40
C PHE A 453 -4.86 -49.24 -18.07
N HIS A 454 -5.08 -49.18 -19.41
CA HIS A 454 -4.99 -47.93 -20.18
C HIS A 454 -6.39 -47.43 -20.51
N PRO A 455 -6.78 -46.25 -20.01
CA PRO A 455 -8.15 -45.69 -20.19
C PRO A 455 -8.52 -45.49 -21.67
N GLU A 456 -7.56 -45.32 -22.54
CA GLU A 456 -7.76 -45.15 -24.01
C GLU A 456 -7.89 -46.47 -24.75
N ASN A 457 -7.41 -47.56 -24.19
CA ASN A 457 -7.45 -48.89 -24.82
C ASN A 457 -8.86 -49.50 -24.70
N GLN A 458 -9.48 -49.80 -25.88
CA GLN A 458 -10.82 -50.38 -25.93
C GLN A 458 -10.88 -51.80 -25.39
N ALA A 459 -9.81 -52.59 -25.52
CA ALA A 459 -9.74 -53.95 -24.99
C ALA A 459 -9.75 -53.94 -23.44
N ASP A 460 -8.98 -53.05 -22.83
CA ASP A 460 -8.92 -52.91 -21.37
C ASP A 460 -10.26 -52.44 -20.79
N ARG A 461 -10.91 -51.48 -21.45
CA ARG A 461 -12.26 -51.06 -21.08
C ARG A 461 -13.30 -52.14 -21.18
N ARG A 462 -13.21 -53.02 -22.20
CA ARG A 462 -14.09 -54.19 -22.35
C ARG A 462 -13.85 -55.24 -21.25
N CYS A 463 -12.58 -55.46 -20.88
CA CYS A 463 -12.21 -56.41 -19.83
C CYS A 463 -12.73 -55.97 -18.45
N LEU A 464 -12.44 -54.71 -18.08
CA LEU A 464 -12.90 -54.14 -16.84
C LEU A 464 -14.45 -54.04 -16.83
N GLY A 465 -15.07 -53.69 -17.98
CA GLY A 465 -16.52 -53.59 -18.11
C GLY A 465 -17.22 -54.91 -17.83
N LYS A 466 -16.72 -56.06 -18.35
CA LYS A 466 -17.30 -57.39 -18.05
C LYS A 466 -17.24 -57.73 -16.57
N ALA A 467 -16.16 -57.34 -15.89
CA ALA A 467 -16.04 -57.58 -14.43
C ALA A 467 -16.96 -56.62 -13.64
N PHE A 468 -17.14 -55.41 -14.12
CA PHE A 468 -18.04 -54.44 -13.55
C PHE A 468 -19.50 -54.85 -13.71
N ASP A 469 -19.94 -55.29 -14.92
CA ASP A 469 -21.29 -55.77 -15.20
C ASP A 469 -21.69 -56.91 -14.24
N ARG A 470 -20.80 -57.91 -14.02
CA ARG A 470 -21.07 -59.00 -13.10
C ARG A 470 -21.36 -58.57 -11.65
N VAL A 471 -20.70 -57.49 -11.18
CA VAL A 471 -20.96 -56.94 -9.83
C VAL A 471 -22.25 -56.12 -9.84
N LEU A 472 -22.54 -55.45 -10.95
CA LEU A 472 -23.79 -54.67 -11.07
C LEU A 472 -25.06 -55.55 -11.08
N GLU A 473 -24.99 -56.80 -11.62
CA GLU A 473 -26.07 -57.78 -11.56
C GLU A 473 -26.53 -58.10 -10.13
N GLY A 474 -25.60 -57.99 -9.15
CA GLY A 474 -25.89 -58.18 -7.71
C GLY A 474 -26.29 -56.89 -6.99
N LEU A 475 -26.05 -55.73 -7.60
CA LEU A 475 -26.35 -54.44 -7.02
C LEU A 475 -27.65 -53.89 -7.59
N GLY A 476 -28.66 -53.57 -6.79
CA GLY A 476 -29.89 -52.94 -7.21
C GLY A 476 -29.65 -51.57 -7.86
N ARG A 477 -30.71 -50.85 -8.23
CA ARG A 477 -30.58 -49.51 -8.76
C ARG A 477 -29.89 -48.57 -7.79
N PRO A 478 -28.92 -47.77 -8.23
CA PRO A 478 -28.21 -46.85 -7.37
C PRO A 478 -29.19 -45.79 -6.79
N VAL A 479 -29.17 -45.63 -5.49
CA VAL A 479 -29.95 -44.63 -4.77
C VAL A 479 -28.96 -43.66 -4.12
N VAL A 480 -28.90 -42.44 -4.64
CA VAL A 480 -28.25 -41.32 -3.94
C VAL A 480 -29.33 -40.72 -3.05
N LYS A 481 -29.29 -41.03 -1.75
CA LYS A 481 -30.15 -40.33 -0.79
C LYS A 481 -29.50 -38.94 -0.56
N PRO A 482 -30.18 -37.84 -0.91
CA PRO A 482 -29.76 -36.53 -0.43
C PRO A 482 -29.83 -36.60 1.09
N ARG A 483 -28.71 -36.51 1.76
CA ARG A 483 -28.68 -36.45 3.22
C ARG A 483 -29.24 -35.10 3.62
N ARG A 484 -30.53 -35.03 3.99
CA ARG A 484 -31.04 -33.93 4.77
C ARG A 484 -30.14 -33.86 6.02
N ALA A 485 -29.46 -32.74 6.19
CA ALA A 485 -28.52 -32.54 7.28
C ALA A 485 -29.23 -32.80 8.60
N ALA A 486 -28.60 -33.56 9.48
CA ALA A 486 -29.06 -33.84 10.85
C ALA A 486 -29.21 -32.58 11.71
N VAL A 487 -28.74 -31.45 11.22
CA VAL A 487 -28.87 -30.08 11.78
C VAL A 487 -30.30 -29.52 11.64
N ASP A 488 -31.13 -30.11 10.75
CA ASP A 488 -32.53 -29.62 10.54
C ASP A 488 -33.48 -29.98 11.69
N ALA A 489 -33.15 -30.88 12.58
CA ALA A 489 -34.06 -31.27 13.67
C ALA A 489 -33.99 -30.32 14.88
N GLU A 490 -32.80 -29.86 15.27
CA GLU A 490 -32.65 -28.93 16.41
C GLU A 490 -33.04 -27.51 16.08
N LEU A 491 -32.84 -27.07 14.82
CA LEU A 491 -33.22 -25.72 14.36
C LEU A 491 -34.70 -25.61 13.96
N SER A 492 -35.33 -26.73 13.55
CA SER A 492 -36.77 -26.75 13.21
C SER A 492 -37.67 -26.60 14.44
N ASP A 493 -37.16 -26.99 15.61
CA ASP A 493 -37.90 -26.80 16.86
C ASP A 493 -37.75 -25.42 17.48
N GLN A 494 -36.85 -24.58 16.94
CA GLN A 494 -36.66 -23.19 17.35
C GLN A 494 -37.34 -22.18 16.41
N ILE A 495 -37.83 -22.61 15.26
CA ILE A 495 -38.61 -21.82 14.27
C ILE A 495 -40.11 -22.12 14.43
#